data_9dab5fa21c6bcb222b182678f1d2c100
#
_entry.id   9dab5fa21c6bcb222b182678f1d2c100
#
_cell.length_a   1.000
_cell.length_b   1.000
_cell.length_c   1.000
_cell.angle_alpha   90.00
_cell.angle_beta   90.00
_cell.angle_gamma   90.00
#
_symmetry.space_group_name_H-M   'P 1'
#
loop_
_entity.id
_entity.type
_entity.pdbx_description
1 polymer ?
#
loop_
_entity_poly.entity_id
_entity_poly.type
_entity_poly.pdbx_seq_one_letter_code
_entity_poly.pdbx_strand_id
1 'polypeptide(L)'
;MGKLVAHVCAILWCAALQITMVDLAYRPEYLKAAMYQRGFAALVELAIMVPLFLTTNRSETQFTTAYVDDPRVAAYLLAYLSYVLVTCGELAFMCGRTARRNWGTRPWSGAGFTLSSIAAFLGMMYSISKGSYIIFYILGDPWPLKTEEVVSPMLSGLAVLALFAGLTLPMIGSVRERLRQKRAAIAG
;
A
#
# COMPACT_ATOMS: atom_id res chain seq x y z
N MET A 1 4.71 -12.52 -17.71
CA MET A 1 3.30 -12.43 -17.18
C MET A 1 3.23 -12.36 -15.66
N GLY A 2 3.95 -13.17 -14.87
CA GLY A 2 3.83 -13.20 -13.40
C GLY A 2 3.99 -11.85 -12.70
N LYS A 3 4.95 -11.01 -13.13
CA LYS A 3 5.15 -9.67 -12.53
C LYS A 3 4.04 -8.68 -12.84
N LEU A 4 3.49 -8.70 -14.05
CA LEU A 4 2.33 -7.86 -14.36
C LEU A 4 1.16 -8.22 -13.45
N VAL A 5 0.86 -9.51 -13.31
CA VAL A 5 -0.20 -9.99 -12.41
C VAL A 5 0.05 -9.53 -10.98
N ALA A 6 1.28 -9.66 -10.48
CA ALA A 6 1.64 -9.21 -9.13
C ALA A 6 1.41 -7.69 -8.92
N HIS A 7 1.81 -6.86 -9.88
CA HIS A 7 1.60 -5.41 -9.80
C HIS A 7 0.12 -5.03 -9.94
N VAL A 8 -0.63 -5.69 -10.85
CA VAL A 8 -2.09 -5.51 -10.96
C VAL A 8 -2.77 -5.86 -9.63
N CYS A 9 -2.44 -7.01 -9.03
CA CYS A 9 -2.96 -7.40 -7.73
C CYS A 9 -2.60 -6.37 -6.64
N ALA A 10 -1.39 -5.83 -6.65
CA ALA A 10 -0.98 -4.81 -5.70
C ALA A 10 -1.79 -3.51 -5.84
N ILE A 11 -2.05 -3.04 -7.08
CA ILE A 11 -2.89 -1.87 -7.36
C ILE A 11 -4.32 -2.10 -6.87
N LEU A 12 -4.90 -3.24 -7.21
CA LEU A 12 -6.26 -3.59 -6.78
C LEU A 12 -6.37 -3.70 -5.25
N TRP A 13 -5.36 -4.28 -4.62
CA TRP A 13 -5.27 -4.34 -3.15
C TRP A 13 -5.18 -2.96 -2.51
N CYS A 14 -4.34 -2.09 -3.04
CA CYS A 14 -4.22 -0.70 -2.60
C CYS A 14 -5.55 0.04 -2.74
N ALA A 15 -6.23 -0.09 -3.89
CA ALA A 15 -7.54 0.52 -4.12
C ALA A 15 -8.59 -0.01 -3.15
N ALA A 16 -8.63 -1.32 -2.89
CA ALA A 16 -9.55 -1.93 -1.94
C ALA A 16 -9.33 -1.40 -0.51
N LEU A 17 -8.07 -1.28 -0.08
CA LEU A 17 -7.73 -0.69 1.23
C LEU A 17 -8.16 0.77 1.31
N GLN A 18 -7.91 1.58 0.27
CA GLN A 18 -8.37 2.98 0.24
C GLN A 18 -9.89 3.08 0.33
N ILE A 19 -10.62 2.29 -0.44
CA ILE A 19 -12.09 2.28 -0.43
C ILE A 19 -12.61 1.89 0.96
N THR A 20 -12.03 0.87 1.59
CA THR A 20 -12.39 0.46 2.95
C THR A 20 -12.13 1.56 3.97
N MET A 21 -10.99 2.26 3.86
CA MET A 21 -10.67 3.36 4.77
C MET A 21 -11.56 4.58 4.53
N VAL A 22 -11.97 4.83 3.30
CA VAL A 22 -12.94 5.89 2.95
C VAL A 22 -14.29 5.60 3.59
N ASP A 23 -14.77 4.36 3.50
CA ASP A 23 -16.03 3.93 4.14
C ASP A 23 -16.02 4.17 5.66
N LEU A 24 -14.88 3.94 6.30
CA LEU A 24 -14.71 4.15 7.75
C LEU A 24 -14.51 5.62 8.16
N ALA A 25 -13.99 6.47 7.26
CA ALA A 25 -13.50 7.80 7.61
C ALA A 25 -14.41 8.94 7.11
N TYR A 26 -15.15 8.72 6.03
CA TYR A 26 -15.92 9.78 5.36
C TYR A 26 -17.38 9.80 5.78
N ARG A 27 -18.00 10.99 5.67
CA ARG A 27 -19.44 11.13 5.85
C ARG A 27 -20.19 10.54 4.65
N PRO A 28 -21.41 10.02 4.85
CA PRO A 28 -22.21 9.39 3.77
C PRO A 28 -22.38 10.25 2.51
N GLU A 29 -22.42 11.56 2.68
CA GLU A 29 -22.60 12.54 1.60
C GLU A 29 -21.44 12.51 0.58
N TYR A 30 -20.21 12.29 1.04
CA TYR A 30 -19.01 12.30 0.20
C TYR A 30 -18.50 10.89 -0.15
N LEU A 31 -19.10 9.85 0.43
CA LEU A 31 -18.63 8.48 0.33
C LEU A 31 -18.57 8.00 -1.11
N LYS A 32 -19.67 8.13 -1.86
CA LYS A 32 -19.76 7.66 -3.26
C LYS A 32 -18.70 8.34 -4.14
N ALA A 33 -18.60 9.66 -4.07
CA ALA A 33 -17.64 10.41 -4.88
C ALA A 33 -16.20 10.01 -4.55
N ALA A 34 -15.89 9.86 -3.27
CA ALA A 34 -14.57 9.44 -2.80
C ALA A 34 -14.20 8.01 -3.25
N MET A 35 -15.14 7.08 -3.25
CA MET A 35 -14.93 5.71 -3.74
C MET A 35 -14.73 5.68 -5.26
N TYR A 36 -15.59 6.39 -6.03
CA TYR A 36 -15.42 6.48 -7.49
C TYR A 36 -14.07 7.08 -7.90
N GLN A 37 -13.62 8.12 -7.21
CA GLN A 37 -12.34 8.76 -7.50
C GLN A 37 -11.17 7.80 -7.35
N ARG A 38 -11.16 6.94 -6.31
CA ARG A 38 -10.09 5.97 -6.08
C ARG A 38 -10.16 4.77 -7.03
N GLY A 39 -11.37 4.29 -7.30
CA GLY A 39 -11.56 3.26 -8.32
C GLY A 39 -11.15 3.75 -9.71
N PHE A 40 -11.48 4.99 -10.07
CA PHE A 40 -11.05 5.60 -11.33
C PHE A 40 -9.54 5.77 -11.40
N ALA A 41 -8.89 6.23 -10.33
CA ALA A 41 -7.42 6.35 -10.28
C ALA A 41 -6.73 4.99 -10.50
N ALA A 42 -7.23 3.91 -9.89
CA ALA A 42 -6.72 2.57 -10.11
C ALA A 42 -6.92 2.10 -11.57
N LEU A 43 -8.06 2.40 -12.17
CA LEU A 43 -8.31 2.06 -13.58
C LEU A 43 -7.39 2.83 -14.53
N VAL A 44 -7.16 4.11 -14.28
CA VAL A 44 -6.22 4.93 -15.07
C VAL A 44 -4.82 4.36 -14.96
N GLU A 45 -4.37 4.01 -13.75
CA GLU A 45 -3.07 3.40 -13.54
C GLU A 45 -2.92 2.08 -14.32
N LEU A 46 -3.90 1.20 -14.25
CA LEU A 46 -3.91 -0.06 -15.02
C LEU A 46 -3.91 0.20 -16.53
N ALA A 47 -4.66 1.20 -17.01
CA ALA A 47 -4.69 1.59 -18.41
C ALA A 47 -3.35 2.12 -18.92
N ILE A 48 -2.50 2.68 -18.06
CA ILE A 48 -1.14 3.12 -18.39
C ILE A 48 -0.17 1.92 -18.33
N MET A 49 -0.22 1.15 -17.25
CA MET A 49 0.75 0.09 -16.99
C MET A 49 0.65 -1.09 -17.97
N VAL A 50 -0.57 -1.54 -18.30
CA VAL A 50 -0.76 -2.73 -19.13
C VAL A 50 -0.17 -2.54 -20.53
N PRO A 51 -0.44 -1.44 -21.27
CA PRO A 51 0.21 -1.20 -22.56
C PRO A 51 1.73 -1.06 -22.47
N LEU A 52 2.24 -0.36 -21.46
CA LEU A 52 3.69 -0.23 -21.25
C LEU A 52 4.35 -1.60 -21.09
N PHE A 53 3.73 -2.50 -20.31
CA PHE A 53 4.22 -3.86 -20.15
C PHE A 53 4.19 -4.65 -21.45
N LEU A 54 3.07 -4.60 -22.20
CA LEU A 54 2.88 -5.38 -23.41
C LEU A 54 3.76 -4.90 -24.58
N THR A 55 4.17 -3.64 -24.57
CA THR A 55 5.03 -3.06 -25.64
C THR A 55 6.52 -3.22 -25.39
N THR A 56 6.93 -3.76 -24.23
CA THR A 56 8.36 -4.03 -23.99
C THR A 56 8.80 -5.33 -24.62
N ASN A 57 9.99 -5.32 -25.23
CA ASN A 57 10.59 -6.50 -25.87
C ASN A 57 11.34 -7.40 -24.86
N ARG A 58 11.35 -7.06 -23.57
CA ARG A 58 12.03 -7.82 -22.53
C ARG A 58 11.18 -9.00 -22.09
N SER A 59 11.78 -10.18 -22.06
CA SER A 59 11.10 -11.39 -21.61
C SER A 59 10.72 -11.32 -20.11
N GLU A 60 9.73 -12.06 -19.77
CA GLU A 60 8.84 -12.10 -18.62
C GLU A 60 9.46 -12.01 -17.20
N THR A 61 10.76 -12.21 -17.04
CA THR A 61 11.40 -12.31 -15.72
C THR A 61 12.06 -11.01 -15.22
N GLN A 62 12.09 -9.97 -16.05
CA GLN A 62 13.11 -8.92 -15.89
C GLN A 62 12.57 -7.51 -15.64
N PHE A 63 11.32 -7.33 -15.22
CA PHE A 63 10.81 -6.04 -14.74
C PHE A 63 11.31 -5.75 -13.32
N THR A 64 12.60 -5.48 -13.21
CA THR A 64 13.27 -5.09 -11.98
C THR A 64 14.06 -3.81 -12.22
N THR A 65 14.48 -3.18 -11.14
CA THR A 65 15.37 -2.00 -11.18
C THR A 65 16.67 -2.25 -11.96
N ALA A 66 17.11 -3.50 -12.09
CA ALA A 66 18.28 -3.86 -12.90
C ALA A 66 18.12 -3.63 -14.42
N TYR A 67 16.88 -3.45 -14.91
CA TYR A 67 16.56 -3.26 -16.34
C TYR A 67 15.98 -1.88 -16.65
N VAL A 68 16.30 -0.90 -15.82
CA VAL A 68 15.89 0.51 -15.96
C VAL A 68 16.58 1.20 -17.16
N ASP A 69 17.56 0.55 -17.79
CA ASP A 69 18.15 0.94 -19.07
C ASP A 69 17.11 0.97 -20.21
N ASP A 70 16.02 0.19 -20.11
CA ASP A 70 14.88 0.27 -21.04
C ASP A 70 13.90 1.37 -20.57
N PRO A 71 13.69 2.45 -21.38
CA PRO A 71 12.81 3.56 -21.00
C PRO A 71 11.36 3.12 -20.72
N ARG A 72 10.89 2.04 -21.35
CA ARG A 72 9.54 1.51 -21.15
C ARG A 72 9.42 0.81 -19.81
N VAL A 73 10.47 0.09 -19.40
CA VAL A 73 10.56 -0.53 -18.06
C VAL A 73 10.62 0.55 -17.00
N ALA A 74 11.44 1.59 -17.22
CA ALA A 74 11.52 2.74 -16.31
C ALA A 74 10.16 3.45 -16.16
N ALA A 75 9.50 3.77 -17.27
CA ALA A 75 8.17 4.40 -17.26
C ALA A 75 7.11 3.53 -16.57
N TYR A 76 7.09 2.23 -16.83
CA TYR A 76 6.22 1.26 -16.16
C TYR A 76 6.42 1.25 -14.63
N LEU A 77 7.68 1.17 -14.20
CA LEU A 77 8.00 1.14 -12.77
C LEU A 77 7.68 2.47 -12.09
N LEU A 78 7.98 3.60 -12.73
CA LEU A 78 7.66 4.93 -12.18
C LEU A 78 6.16 5.15 -12.07
N ALA A 79 5.36 4.74 -13.06
CA ALA A 79 3.91 4.80 -12.98
C ALA A 79 3.40 4.00 -11.76
N TYR A 80 3.78 2.72 -11.66
CA TYR A 80 3.43 1.87 -10.53
C TYR A 80 3.82 2.48 -9.17
N LEU A 81 5.07 2.94 -9.04
CA LEU A 81 5.59 3.49 -7.79
C LEU A 81 4.92 4.81 -7.42
N SER A 82 4.56 5.65 -8.39
CA SER A 82 3.84 6.90 -8.14
C SER A 82 2.44 6.63 -7.59
N TYR A 83 1.73 5.66 -8.14
CA TYR A 83 0.43 5.24 -7.63
C TYR A 83 0.53 4.70 -6.20
N VAL A 84 1.50 3.80 -5.95
CA VAL A 84 1.73 3.24 -4.61
C VAL A 84 2.10 4.33 -3.61
N LEU A 85 2.95 5.28 -3.99
CA LEU A 85 3.37 6.40 -3.16
C LEU A 85 2.17 7.25 -2.69
N VAL A 86 1.33 7.67 -3.63
CA VAL A 86 0.13 8.48 -3.34
C VAL A 86 -0.85 7.70 -2.48
N THR A 87 -1.11 6.44 -2.82
CA THR A 87 -2.01 5.55 -2.08
C THR A 87 -1.52 5.32 -0.64
N CYS A 88 -0.25 5.01 -0.48
CA CYS A 88 0.35 4.82 0.84
C CYS A 88 0.32 6.11 1.67
N GLY A 89 0.56 7.27 1.06
CA GLY A 89 0.45 8.58 1.73
C GLY A 89 -0.96 8.83 2.26
N GLU A 90 -1.97 8.59 1.45
CA GLU A 90 -3.37 8.74 1.86
C GLU A 90 -3.74 7.73 2.97
N LEU A 91 -3.36 6.47 2.83
CA LEU A 91 -3.60 5.44 3.84
C LEU A 91 -2.90 5.75 5.16
N ALA A 92 -1.65 6.21 5.13
CA ALA A 92 -0.93 6.60 6.34
C ALA A 92 -1.66 7.72 7.09
N PHE A 93 -2.13 8.73 6.35
CA PHE A 93 -2.90 9.83 6.94
C PHE A 93 -4.24 9.36 7.52
N MET A 94 -5.03 8.60 6.74
CA MET A 94 -6.36 8.14 7.19
C MET A 94 -6.26 7.18 8.37
N CYS A 95 -5.35 6.20 8.32
CA CYS A 95 -5.12 5.27 9.43
C CYS A 95 -4.61 6.00 10.68
N GLY A 96 -3.66 6.93 10.55
CA GLY A 96 -3.15 7.71 11.67
C GLY A 96 -4.23 8.57 12.34
N ARG A 97 -5.10 9.21 11.54
CA ARG A 97 -6.24 9.97 12.07
C ARG A 97 -7.24 9.07 12.78
N THR A 98 -7.54 7.90 12.21
CA THR A 98 -8.46 6.93 12.80
C THR A 98 -7.89 6.31 14.07
N ALA A 99 -6.59 6.04 14.10
CA ALA A 99 -5.88 5.58 15.29
C ALA A 99 -6.05 6.55 16.47
N ARG A 100 -5.77 7.84 16.24
CA ARG A 100 -5.92 8.89 17.26
C ARG A 100 -7.34 8.96 17.83
N ARG A 101 -8.37 8.81 17.00
CA ARG A 101 -9.77 8.84 17.44
C ARG A 101 -10.16 7.62 18.28
N ASN A 102 -9.58 6.46 17.99
CA ASN A 102 -9.94 5.20 18.64
C ASN A 102 -9.09 4.88 19.88
N TRP A 103 -7.95 5.55 20.08
CA TRP A 103 -7.00 5.18 21.13
C TRP A 103 -7.58 5.20 22.54
N GLY A 104 -8.43 6.17 22.85
CA GLY A 104 -9.06 6.29 24.17
C GLY A 104 -10.26 5.38 24.43
N THR A 105 -10.95 4.94 23.37
CA THR A 105 -12.21 4.17 23.48
C THR A 105 -12.04 2.70 23.11
N ARG A 106 -11.18 2.41 22.13
CA ARG A 106 -10.94 1.07 21.58
C ARG A 106 -9.45 0.84 21.33
N PRO A 107 -8.66 0.55 22.39
CA PRO A 107 -7.19 0.54 22.29
C PRO A 107 -6.66 -0.48 21.28
N TRP A 108 -7.30 -1.64 21.13
CA TRP A 108 -6.93 -2.63 20.10
C TRP A 108 -7.11 -2.12 18.67
N SER A 109 -8.19 -1.40 18.43
CA SER A 109 -8.42 -0.75 17.12
C SER A 109 -7.45 0.41 16.92
N GLY A 110 -7.20 1.21 17.95
CA GLY A 110 -6.19 2.27 17.91
C GLY A 110 -4.81 1.74 17.55
N ALA A 111 -4.35 0.67 18.22
CA ALA A 111 -3.07 0.02 17.96
C ALA A 111 -3.02 -0.56 16.52
N GLY A 112 -4.10 -1.21 16.06
CA GLY A 112 -4.20 -1.75 14.72
C GLY A 112 -4.06 -0.67 13.64
N PHE A 113 -4.79 0.44 13.77
CA PHE A 113 -4.67 1.56 12.83
C PHE A 113 -3.32 2.27 12.91
N THR A 114 -2.68 2.31 14.08
CA THR A 114 -1.31 2.83 14.21
C THR A 114 -0.32 1.97 13.41
N LEU A 115 -0.37 0.65 13.56
CA LEU A 115 0.47 -0.26 12.78
C LEU A 115 0.18 -0.19 11.29
N SER A 116 -1.09 -0.06 10.88
CA SER A 116 -1.45 0.14 9.48
C SER A 116 -0.92 1.48 8.92
N SER A 117 -0.90 2.53 9.73
CA SER A 117 -0.29 3.82 9.36
C SER A 117 1.23 3.70 9.18
N ILE A 118 1.91 2.98 10.09
CA ILE A 118 3.34 2.69 9.98
C ILE A 118 3.62 1.85 8.73
N ALA A 119 2.81 0.83 8.46
CA ALA A 119 2.93 0.01 7.26
C ALA A 119 2.83 0.83 5.98
N ALA A 120 1.84 1.73 5.90
CA ALA A 120 1.68 2.63 4.77
C ALA A 120 2.86 3.61 4.65
N PHE A 121 3.39 4.13 5.75
CA PHE A 121 4.60 4.96 5.74
C PHE A 121 5.82 4.20 5.20
N LEU A 122 6.02 2.94 5.61
CA LEU A 122 7.08 2.07 5.06
C LEU A 122 6.89 1.82 3.56
N GLY A 123 5.64 1.66 3.09
CA GLY A 123 5.31 1.57 1.68
C GLY A 123 5.66 2.84 0.89
N MET A 124 5.45 4.03 1.49
CA MET A 124 5.94 5.30 0.91
C MET A 124 7.47 5.31 0.79
N MET A 125 8.18 4.93 1.85
CA MET A 125 9.65 4.89 1.86
C MET A 125 10.18 3.91 0.82
N TYR A 126 9.54 2.75 0.66
CA TYR A 126 9.83 1.82 -0.43
C TYR A 126 9.69 2.48 -1.82
N SER A 127 8.56 3.17 -2.05
CA SER A 127 8.31 3.82 -3.35
C SER A 127 9.28 4.95 -3.62
N ILE A 128 9.65 5.73 -2.59
CA ILE A 128 10.65 6.80 -2.70
C ILE A 128 12.04 6.21 -2.98
N SER A 129 12.47 5.20 -2.22
CA SER A 129 13.76 4.55 -2.43
C SER A 129 13.91 4.04 -3.85
N LYS A 130 12.96 3.22 -4.28
CA LYS A 130 13.00 2.61 -5.61
C LYS A 130 12.81 3.62 -6.75
N GLY A 131 11.88 4.57 -6.58
CA GLY A 131 11.63 5.61 -7.57
C GLY A 131 12.81 6.56 -7.73
N SER A 132 13.45 6.97 -6.63
CA SER A 132 14.64 7.81 -6.69
C SER A 132 15.82 7.08 -7.34
N TYR A 133 16.03 5.78 -7.07
CA TYR A 133 17.03 5.00 -7.80
C TYR A 133 16.82 5.09 -9.32
N ILE A 134 15.57 4.90 -9.80
CA ILE A 134 15.25 4.98 -11.23
C ILE A 134 15.54 6.37 -11.79
N ILE A 135 15.14 7.41 -11.06
CA ILE A 135 15.36 8.81 -11.48
C ILE A 135 16.87 9.12 -11.57
N PHE A 136 17.65 8.76 -10.55
CA PHE A 136 19.11 8.96 -10.56
C PHE A 136 19.79 8.13 -11.63
N TYR A 137 19.30 6.94 -11.92
CA TYR A 137 19.79 6.13 -13.04
C TYR A 137 19.60 6.84 -14.38
N ILE A 138 18.42 7.43 -14.62
CA ILE A 138 18.12 8.19 -15.84
C ILE A 138 19.02 9.46 -15.92
N LEU A 139 19.34 10.06 -14.78
CA LEU A 139 20.24 11.23 -14.70
C LEU A 139 21.72 10.89 -14.84
N GLY A 140 22.09 9.60 -14.87
CA GLY A 140 23.46 9.12 -15.05
C GLY A 140 24.30 9.02 -13.77
N ASP A 141 23.70 9.17 -12.60
CA ASP A 141 24.38 9.08 -11.29
C ASP A 141 23.63 8.17 -10.28
N PRO A 142 23.42 6.88 -10.60
CA PRO A 142 22.73 5.99 -9.71
C PRO A 142 23.61 5.57 -8.53
N TRP A 143 23.00 5.43 -7.35
CA TRP A 143 23.69 4.73 -6.25
C TRP A 143 23.80 3.22 -6.51
N PRO A 144 24.62 2.48 -5.73
CA PRO A 144 24.87 1.07 -5.99
C PRO A 144 23.58 0.24 -6.01
N LEU A 145 23.35 -0.51 -7.09
CA LEU A 145 22.20 -1.40 -7.27
C LEU A 145 22.03 -2.38 -6.10
N LYS A 146 23.14 -2.91 -5.57
CA LYS A 146 23.11 -3.80 -4.41
C LYS A 146 22.45 -3.18 -3.18
N THR A 147 22.59 -1.88 -2.98
CA THR A 147 21.92 -1.17 -1.87
C THR A 147 20.41 -1.14 -2.10
N GLU A 148 19.99 -0.87 -3.33
CA GLU A 148 18.56 -0.87 -3.71
C GLU A 148 17.94 -2.28 -3.55
N GLU A 149 18.65 -3.32 -3.97
CA GLU A 149 18.22 -4.72 -3.87
C GLU A 149 18.08 -5.23 -2.43
N VAL A 150 18.69 -4.55 -1.44
CA VAL A 150 18.54 -4.87 -0.01
C VAL A 150 17.47 -3.97 0.64
N VAL A 151 17.56 -2.66 0.43
CA VAL A 151 16.71 -1.68 1.12
C VAL A 151 15.25 -1.81 0.72
N SER A 152 14.96 -1.90 -0.58
CA SER A 152 13.58 -1.96 -1.07
C SER A 152 12.83 -3.23 -0.61
N PRO A 153 13.38 -4.46 -0.71
CA PRO A 153 12.72 -5.64 -0.17
C PRO A 153 12.52 -5.60 1.35
N MET A 154 13.48 -5.04 2.11
CA MET A 154 13.33 -4.88 3.55
C MET A 154 12.16 -3.96 3.89
N LEU A 155 12.07 -2.79 3.25
CA LEU A 155 10.97 -1.84 3.47
C LEU A 155 9.62 -2.46 3.12
N SER A 156 9.52 -3.13 1.96
CA SER A 156 8.27 -3.77 1.55
C SER A 156 7.89 -4.93 2.45
N GLY A 157 8.83 -5.76 2.87
CA GLY A 157 8.60 -6.87 3.80
C GLY A 157 8.11 -6.39 5.16
N LEU A 158 8.75 -5.38 5.73
CA LEU A 158 8.31 -4.75 6.99
C LEU A 158 6.94 -4.10 6.86
N ALA A 159 6.66 -3.44 5.73
CA ALA A 159 5.35 -2.86 5.45
C ALA A 159 4.24 -3.92 5.46
N VAL A 160 4.46 -5.04 4.77
CA VAL A 160 3.50 -6.16 4.72
C VAL A 160 3.27 -6.75 6.10
N LEU A 161 4.34 -7.04 6.87
CA LEU A 161 4.22 -7.57 8.22
C LEU A 161 3.46 -6.61 9.15
N ALA A 162 3.80 -5.33 9.13
CA ALA A 162 3.11 -4.32 9.93
C ALA A 162 1.63 -4.18 9.53
N LEU A 163 1.30 -4.27 8.24
CA LEU A 163 -0.07 -4.24 7.75
C LEU A 163 -0.88 -5.43 8.25
N PHE A 164 -0.36 -6.65 8.12
CA PHE A 164 -1.03 -7.85 8.63
C PHE A 164 -1.26 -7.78 10.14
N ALA A 165 -0.26 -7.37 10.92
CA ALA A 165 -0.41 -7.15 12.34
C ALA A 165 -1.46 -6.07 12.63
N GLY A 166 -1.45 -4.96 11.89
CA GLY A 166 -2.41 -3.87 12.02
C GLY A 166 -3.85 -4.30 11.76
N LEU A 167 -4.08 -5.13 10.74
CA LEU A 167 -5.42 -5.62 10.41
C LEU A 167 -5.93 -6.71 11.38
N THR A 168 -5.04 -7.50 11.98
CA THR A 168 -5.43 -8.57 12.90
C THR A 168 -5.77 -8.07 14.31
N LEU A 169 -5.12 -7.01 14.80
CA LEU A 169 -5.34 -6.49 16.17
C LEU A 169 -6.80 -6.11 16.46
N PRO A 170 -7.53 -5.37 15.62
CA PRO A 170 -8.94 -5.07 15.85
C PRO A 170 -9.82 -6.33 15.94
N MET A 171 -9.49 -7.35 15.15
CA MET A 171 -10.21 -8.65 15.19
C MET A 171 -10.02 -9.35 16.53
N ILE A 172 -8.78 -9.40 17.03
CA ILE A 172 -8.48 -9.97 18.36
C ILE A 172 -9.22 -9.19 19.45
N GLY A 173 -9.22 -7.86 19.37
CA GLY A 173 -9.94 -7.00 20.31
C GLY A 173 -11.44 -7.31 20.36
N SER A 174 -12.07 -7.42 19.19
CA SER A 174 -13.51 -7.70 19.08
C SER A 174 -13.88 -9.09 19.65
N VAL A 175 -13.06 -10.10 19.39
CA VAL A 175 -13.26 -11.45 19.96
C VAL A 175 -13.16 -11.44 21.48
N ARG A 176 -12.14 -10.76 22.03
CA ARG A 176 -11.97 -10.64 23.48
C ARG A 176 -13.15 -9.93 24.16
N GLU A 177 -13.67 -8.86 23.56
CA GLU A 177 -14.85 -8.15 24.09
C GLU A 177 -16.08 -9.03 24.10
N ARG A 178 -16.35 -9.76 23.03
CA ARG A 178 -17.47 -10.74 22.96
C ARG A 178 -17.35 -11.84 24.02
N LEU A 179 -16.16 -12.37 24.22
CA LEU A 179 -15.93 -13.40 25.24
C LEU A 179 -16.14 -12.86 26.66
N ARG A 180 -15.73 -11.63 26.94
CA ARG A 180 -16.00 -10.96 28.24
C ARG A 180 -17.48 -10.77 28.48
N GLN A 181 -18.23 -10.28 27.47
CA GLN A 181 -19.67 -10.11 27.59
C GLN A 181 -20.40 -11.44 27.85
N LYS A 182 -20.02 -12.53 27.14
CA LYS A 182 -20.58 -13.86 27.39
C LYS A 182 -20.30 -14.36 28.82
N ARG A 183 -19.08 -14.16 29.33
CA ARG A 183 -18.75 -14.56 30.71
C ARG A 183 -19.53 -13.76 31.76
N ALA A 184 -19.72 -12.47 31.55
CA ALA A 184 -20.51 -11.65 32.44
C ALA A 184 -21.99 -12.06 32.46
N ALA A 185 -22.56 -12.44 31.31
CA ALA A 185 -23.94 -12.92 31.19
C ALA A 185 -24.18 -14.31 31.83
N ILE A 186 -23.15 -15.11 32.04
CA ILE A 186 -23.26 -16.45 32.72
C ILE A 186 -23.08 -16.30 34.24
N ALA A 187 -22.39 -15.24 34.68
CA ALA A 187 -22.07 -15.03 36.10
C ALA A 187 -23.14 -14.22 36.87
N GLY A 188 -24.11 -13.61 36.21
CA GLY A 188 -25.24 -12.88 36.77
C GLY A 188 -26.55 -13.60 36.56
#